data_ae1753d780a6c06705b56693278c84ab
#
_entry.id   ae1753d780a6c06705b56693278c84ab
#
_cell.length_a   1.000
_cell.length_b   1.000
_cell.length_c   1.000
_cell.angle_alpha   90.00
_cell.angle_beta   90.00
_cell.angle_gamma   90.00
#
_symmetry.space_group_name_H-M   'P 1'
#
loop_
_entity.id
_entity.type
_entity.pdbx_description
1 polymer ?
#
loop_
_entity_poly.entity_id
_entity_poly.type
_entity_poly.pdbx_seq_one_letter_code
_entity_poly.pdbx_strand_id
1 'polypeptide(L)'
;PKFTLQPLVENYFAHGVDHRRTDNVISIKALKKEGYVEILVVDNGRGMSAEKLAEIQTKLVQRTFEHTVDYSGKRQSIGIVNVHERFVLYFGDRYDISVESVEQEGVRYRITIQNEEKG
;
A
#
# COMPACT_ATOMS: atom_id res chain seq x y z
N PRO A 1 12.90 -14.34 0.68
CA PRO A 1 11.78 -13.87 -0.13
C PRO A 1 12.01 -12.44 -0.59
N LYS A 2 11.70 -12.20 -1.84
CA LYS A 2 11.75 -10.85 -2.39
C LYS A 2 10.44 -10.14 -2.12
N PHE A 3 10.52 -9.05 -1.40
CA PHE A 3 9.40 -8.12 -1.29
C PHE A 3 9.58 -7.02 -2.29
N THR A 4 8.49 -6.63 -2.94
CA THR A 4 8.52 -5.55 -3.91
C THR A 4 7.36 -4.60 -3.66
N LEU A 5 7.64 -3.32 -3.82
CA LEU A 5 6.63 -2.27 -3.81
C LEU A 5 6.18 -1.94 -5.22
N GLN A 6 6.66 -2.69 -6.21
CA GLN A 6 6.30 -2.47 -7.60
C GLN A 6 4.80 -2.40 -7.86
N PRO A 7 3.94 -3.25 -7.22
CA PRO A 7 2.51 -3.12 -7.43
C PRO A 7 1.94 -1.75 -7.04
N LEU A 8 2.52 -1.08 -6.04
CA LEU A 8 2.10 0.26 -5.65
C LEU A 8 2.47 1.28 -6.72
N VAL A 9 3.68 1.16 -7.27
CA VAL A 9 4.14 2.04 -8.34
C VAL A 9 3.30 1.83 -9.59
N GLU A 10 3.04 0.58 -9.96
CA GLU A 10 2.19 0.26 -11.11
C GLU A 10 0.77 0.81 -10.95
N ASN A 11 0.23 0.69 -9.73
CA ASN A 11 -1.10 1.22 -9.44
C ASN A 11 -1.15 2.74 -9.58
N TYR A 12 -0.10 3.43 -9.16
CA TYR A 12 0.01 4.88 -9.36
C TYR A 12 -0.01 5.23 -10.84
N PHE A 13 0.80 4.56 -11.67
CA PHE A 13 0.83 4.83 -13.10
C PHE A 13 -0.49 4.50 -13.80
N ALA A 14 -1.20 3.47 -13.34
CA ALA A 14 -2.48 3.09 -13.94
C ALA A 14 -3.63 4.01 -13.53
N HIS A 15 -3.66 4.48 -12.29
CA HIS A 15 -4.84 5.14 -11.73
C HIS A 15 -4.57 6.48 -11.05
N GLY A 16 -3.34 6.72 -10.58
CA GLY A 16 -3.01 7.89 -9.75
C GLY A 16 -2.55 9.10 -10.55
N VAL A 17 -1.89 8.88 -11.67
CA VAL A 17 -1.31 9.97 -12.46
C VAL A 17 -2.42 10.86 -13.02
N ASP A 18 -2.29 12.16 -12.81
CA ASP A 18 -3.19 13.14 -13.42
C ASP A 18 -2.51 13.69 -14.68
N HIS A 19 -2.97 13.24 -15.82
CA HIS A 19 -2.38 13.59 -17.12
C HIS A 19 -2.57 15.07 -17.50
N ARG A 20 -3.41 15.80 -16.77
CA ARG A 20 -3.58 17.24 -16.97
C ARG A 20 -2.49 18.06 -16.30
N ARG A 21 -1.68 17.42 -15.44
CA ARG A 21 -0.61 18.06 -14.69
C ARG A 21 0.74 17.65 -15.24
N THR A 22 1.72 18.53 -15.04
CA THR A 22 3.11 18.28 -15.48
C THR A 22 4.04 17.96 -14.31
N ASP A 23 3.54 18.08 -13.08
CA ASP A 23 4.33 17.91 -11.85
C ASP A 23 4.01 16.60 -11.11
N ASN A 24 3.61 15.57 -11.83
CA ASN A 24 3.31 14.26 -11.23
C ASN A 24 4.57 13.64 -10.63
N VAL A 25 4.50 13.27 -9.36
CA VAL A 25 5.61 12.66 -8.60
C VAL A 25 5.10 11.51 -7.76
N ILE A 26 5.86 10.43 -7.74
CA ILE A 26 5.76 9.38 -6.73
C ILE A 26 7.11 9.24 -6.05
N SER A 27 7.14 9.20 -4.72
CA SER A 27 8.37 9.02 -3.97
C SER A 27 8.25 7.84 -3.01
N ILE A 28 9.35 7.12 -2.86
CA ILE A 28 9.47 6.01 -1.91
C ILE A 28 10.65 6.32 -1.02
N LYS A 29 10.43 6.36 0.31
CA LYS A 29 11.47 6.59 1.30
C LYS A 29 11.45 5.48 2.33
N ALA A 30 12.62 4.96 2.66
CA ALA A 30 12.79 4.01 3.75
C ALA A 30 13.60 4.71 4.84
N LEU A 31 13.06 4.73 6.05
CA LEU A 31 13.65 5.40 7.20
C LEU A 31 13.88 4.39 8.32
N LYS A 32 15.12 4.28 8.77
CA LYS A 32 15.45 3.45 9.91
C LYS A 32 15.18 4.25 11.18
N LYS A 33 14.24 3.78 11.98
CA LYS A 33 13.88 4.38 13.27
C LYS A 33 14.40 3.49 14.40
N GLU A 34 14.32 3.98 15.62
CA GLU A 34 14.67 3.17 16.78
C GLU A 34 13.60 2.09 16.99
N GLY A 35 14.00 0.83 16.81
CA GLY A 35 13.12 -0.32 17.00
C GLY A 35 12.26 -0.71 15.79
N TYR A 36 12.26 0.07 14.72
CA TYR A 36 11.47 -0.27 13.53
C TYR A 36 11.99 0.42 12.26
N VAL A 37 11.51 -0.05 11.13
CA VAL A 37 11.75 0.59 9.82
C VAL A 37 10.43 1.16 9.31
N GLU A 38 10.47 2.37 8.80
CA GLU A 38 9.30 3.02 8.21
C GLU A 38 9.52 3.17 6.70
N ILE A 39 8.54 2.75 5.92
CA ILE A 39 8.55 2.93 4.47
C ILE A 39 7.38 3.84 4.11
N LEU A 40 7.68 4.93 3.42
CA LEU A 40 6.68 5.89 2.97
C LEU A 40 6.60 5.86 1.45
N VAL A 41 5.42 5.64 0.93
CA VAL A 41 5.13 5.72 -0.51
C VAL A 41 4.12 6.85 -0.69
N VAL A 42 4.54 7.92 -1.31
CA VAL A 42 3.74 9.15 -1.42
C VAL A 42 3.68 9.59 -2.86
N ASP A 43 2.48 9.88 -3.34
CA ASP A 43 2.31 10.52 -4.63
C ASP A 43 1.42 11.76 -4.51
N ASN A 44 1.52 12.63 -5.50
CA ASN A 44 0.72 13.84 -5.62
C ASN A 44 -0.35 13.73 -6.70
N GLY A 45 -0.79 12.52 -7.00
CA GLY A 45 -1.73 12.24 -8.07
C GLY A 45 -3.18 12.58 -7.75
N ARG A 46 -4.09 11.84 -8.39
CA ARG A 46 -5.53 12.08 -8.26
C ARG A 46 -6.09 11.82 -6.87
N GLY A 47 -5.41 11.02 -6.08
CA GLY A 47 -5.93 10.61 -4.79
C GLY A 47 -7.11 9.64 -4.94
N MET A 48 -7.84 9.48 -3.86
CA MET A 48 -9.01 8.60 -3.82
C MET A 48 -10.21 9.35 -3.27
N SER A 49 -11.40 8.95 -3.72
CA SER A 49 -12.63 9.38 -3.07
C SER A 49 -12.69 8.85 -1.64
N ALA A 50 -13.49 9.48 -0.79
CA ALA A 50 -13.67 9.02 0.59
C ALA A 50 -14.18 7.58 0.63
N GLU A 51 -15.06 7.19 -0.29
CA GLU A 51 -15.59 5.82 -0.38
C GLU A 51 -14.51 4.81 -0.72
N LYS A 52 -13.66 5.13 -1.70
CA LYS A 52 -12.56 4.25 -2.11
C LYS A 52 -11.53 4.11 -1.00
N LEU A 53 -11.18 5.20 -0.35
CA LEU A 53 -10.24 5.20 0.78
C LEU A 53 -10.76 4.31 1.92
N ALA A 54 -12.04 4.45 2.29
CA ALA A 54 -12.65 3.64 3.33
C ALA A 54 -12.63 2.14 2.97
N GLU A 55 -12.90 1.81 1.72
CA GLU A 55 -12.85 0.44 1.22
C GLU A 55 -11.45 -0.16 1.37
N ILE A 56 -10.42 0.59 0.98
CA ILE A 56 -9.04 0.13 1.08
C ILE A 56 -8.62 0.01 2.55
N GLN A 57 -8.94 1.00 3.38
CA GLN A 57 -8.63 0.95 4.82
C GLN A 57 -9.25 -0.29 5.47
N THR A 58 -10.46 -0.65 5.10
CA THR A 58 -11.13 -1.86 5.60
C THR A 58 -10.36 -3.13 5.21
N LYS A 59 -9.86 -3.18 3.98
CA LYS A 59 -9.07 -4.33 3.51
C LYS A 59 -7.72 -4.41 4.20
N LEU A 60 -7.12 -3.28 4.55
CA LEU A 60 -5.79 -3.24 5.16
C LEU A 60 -5.78 -3.63 6.64
N VAL A 61 -6.94 -3.73 7.31
CA VAL A 61 -6.99 -4.27 8.67
C VAL A 61 -7.13 -5.79 8.70
N GLN A 62 -7.36 -6.44 7.56
CA GLN A 62 -7.48 -7.89 7.47
C GLN A 62 -6.14 -8.56 7.69
N ARG A 63 -6.13 -9.62 8.48
CA ARG A 63 -4.94 -10.43 8.77
C ARG A 63 -5.07 -11.86 8.27
N THR A 64 -6.26 -12.26 7.83
CA THR A 64 -6.51 -13.56 7.21
C THR A 64 -7.10 -13.33 5.82
N PHE A 65 -6.70 -14.15 4.87
CA PHE A 65 -7.03 -13.92 3.48
C PHE A 65 -7.65 -15.18 2.88
N GLU A 66 -8.83 -15.03 2.28
CA GLU A 66 -9.44 -16.08 1.50
C GLU A 66 -9.17 -15.83 0.02
N HIS A 67 -8.55 -16.81 -0.62
CA HIS A 67 -8.34 -16.75 -2.05
C HIS A 67 -9.56 -17.32 -2.76
N THR A 68 -10.56 -16.50 -2.97
CA THR A 68 -11.66 -16.86 -3.85
C THR A 68 -11.27 -16.52 -5.27
N VAL A 69 -11.17 -17.54 -6.10
CA VAL A 69 -11.03 -17.35 -7.53
C VAL A 69 -12.42 -17.09 -8.08
N ASP A 70 -12.64 -15.89 -8.56
CA ASP A 70 -13.84 -15.54 -9.30
C ASP A 70 -13.88 -16.36 -10.60
N TYR A 71 -15.07 -16.83 -10.99
CA TYR A 71 -15.28 -17.59 -12.22
C TYR A 71 -14.88 -16.84 -13.49
N SER A 72 -14.75 -15.54 -13.43
CA SER A 72 -14.30 -14.71 -14.55
C SER A 72 -12.77 -14.71 -14.71
N GLY A 73 -12.03 -15.30 -13.79
CA GLY A 73 -10.58 -15.30 -13.80
C GLY A 73 -9.95 -13.95 -13.51
N LYS A 74 -10.76 -12.96 -13.18
CA LYS A 74 -10.25 -11.64 -12.83
C LYS A 74 -9.94 -11.59 -11.34
N ARG A 75 -8.67 -11.49 -11.02
CA ARG A 75 -8.26 -11.08 -9.69
C ARG A 75 -8.72 -9.65 -9.47
N GLN A 76 -9.66 -9.46 -8.58
CA GLN A 76 -10.05 -8.13 -8.12
C GLN A 76 -9.11 -7.67 -7.00
N SER A 77 -7.81 -7.83 -7.19
CA SER A 77 -6.88 -7.38 -6.17
C SER A 77 -6.24 -6.08 -6.60
N ILE A 78 -6.47 -5.06 -5.81
CA ILE A 78 -5.76 -3.80 -5.87
C ILE A 78 -4.31 -4.08 -5.44
N GLY A 79 -3.34 -3.46 -6.10
CA GLY A 79 -1.92 -3.70 -5.82
C GLY A 79 -1.55 -3.61 -4.35
N ILE A 80 -2.12 -2.64 -3.61
CA ILE A 80 -1.82 -2.48 -2.18
C ILE A 80 -2.30 -3.68 -1.35
N VAL A 81 -3.41 -4.30 -1.71
CA VAL A 81 -3.92 -5.47 -1.00
C VAL A 81 -2.97 -6.65 -1.16
N ASN A 82 -2.41 -6.83 -2.35
CA ASN A 82 -1.41 -7.88 -2.60
C ASN A 82 -0.14 -7.67 -1.77
N VAL A 83 0.34 -6.44 -1.71
CA VAL A 83 1.51 -6.08 -0.89
C VAL A 83 1.21 -6.34 0.58
N HIS A 84 0.05 -5.91 1.06
CA HIS A 84 -0.39 -6.10 2.44
C HIS A 84 -0.41 -7.58 2.82
N GLU A 85 -1.03 -8.41 1.99
CA GLU A 85 -1.11 -9.85 2.23
C GLU A 85 0.27 -10.47 2.40
N ARG A 86 1.21 -10.15 1.53
CA ARG A 86 2.57 -10.68 1.60
C ARG A 86 3.30 -10.24 2.85
N PHE A 87 3.16 -8.97 3.23
CA PHE A 87 3.80 -8.47 4.44
C PHE A 87 3.21 -9.10 5.70
N VAL A 88 1.89 -9.33 5.74
CA VAL A 88 1.25 -10.02 6.87
C VAL A 88 1.76 -11.45 6.97
N LEU A 89 1.82 -12.17 5.86
CA LEU A 89 2.27 -13.56 5.85
C LEU A 89 3.73 -13.71 6.29
N TYR A 90 4.57 -12.75 5.96
CA TYR A 90 5.99 -12.82 6.28
C TYR A 90 6.35 -12.25 7.64
N PHE A 91 5.83 -11.07 7.97
CA PHE A 91 6.20 -10.35 9.19
C PHE A 91 5.22 -10.53 10.34
N GLY A 92 3.98 -10.96 10.06
CA GLY A 92 2.96 -11.12 11.09
C GLY A 92 2.69 -9.83 11.85
N ASP A 93 2.70 -9.92 13.18
CA ASP A 93 2.38 -8.80 14.05
C ASP A 93 3.44 -7.69 14.07
N ARG A 94 4.60 -7.93 13.47
CA ARG A 94 5.67 -6.93 13.36
C ARG A 94 5.36 -5.86 12.30
N TYR A 95 4.40 -6.13 11.45
CA TYR A 95 4.06 -5.30 10.30
C TYR A 95 2.75 -4.54 10.52
N ASP A 96 2.74 -3.29 10.13
CA ASP A 96 1.53 -2.49 10.08
C ASP A 96 1.55 -1.58 8.85
N ILE A 97 0.39 -1.18 8.39
CA ILE A 97 0.23 -0.29 7.24
C ILE A 97 -0.94 0.66 7.47
N SER A 98 -0.76 1.88 7.03
CA SER A 98 -1.85 2.86 6.97
C SER A 98 -1.85 3.54 5.61
N VAL A 99 -3.00 4.04 5.20
CA VAL A 99 -3.17 4.79 3.98
C VAL A 99 -3.98 6.06 4.26
N GLU A 100 -3.51 7.16 3.70
CA GLU A 100 -4.22 8.44 3.73
C GLU A 100 -4.32 8.94 2.31
N SER A 101 -5.42 9.57 1.99
CA SER A 101 -5.61 10.18 0.68
C SER A 101 -6.64 11.27 0.75
N VAL A 102 -6.40 12.31 -0.03
CA VAL A 102 -7.37 13.37 -0.28
C VAL A 102 -7.52 13.47 -1.79
N GLU A 103 -8.76 13.50 -2.24
CA GLU A 103 -9.07 13.59 -3.67
C GLU A 103 -8.37 14.81 -4.28
N GLN A 104 -7.68 14.61 -5.41
CA GLN A 104 -6.88 15.60 -6.13
C GLN A 104 -5.55 15.98 -5.43
N GLU A 105 -5.22 15.42 -4.28
CA GLU A 105 -3.98 15.73 -3.57
C GLU A 105 -2.99 14.56 -3.52
N GLY A 106 -3.47 13.35 -3.77
CA GLY A 106 -2.62 12.17 -3.85
C GLY A 106 -2.88 11.13 -2.78
N VAL A 107 -1.96 10.18 -2.66
CA VAL A 107 -2.06 9.04 -1.74
C VAL A 107 -0.76 8.91 -0.96
N ARG A 108 -0.88 8.57 0.32
CA ARG A 108 0.26 8.24 1.18
C ARG A 108 0.05 6.89 1.83
N TYR A 109 0.96 5.96 1.57
CA TYR A 109 1.05 4.69 2.29
C TYR A 109 2.19 4.77 3.28
N ARG A 110 1.93 4.33 4.52
CA ARG A 110 2.94 4.24 5.55
C ARG A 110 3.01 2.80 6.04
N ILE A 111 4.15 2.17 5.82
CA ILE A 111 4.42 0.79 6.23
C ILE A 111 5.44 0.84 7.35
N THR A 112 5.16 0.14 8.46
CA THR A 112 6.10 0.01 9.56
C THR A 112 6.38 -1.47 9.82
N ILE A 113 7.66 -1.79 10.03
CA ILE A 113 8.10 -3.15 10.32
C ILE A 113 8.98 -3.07 11.57
N GLN A 114 8.52 -3.69 12.66
CA GLN A 114 9.27 -3.71 13.90
C GLN A 114 10.45 -4.67 13.81
N ASN A 115 11.55 -4.30 14.42
CA ASN A 115 12.73 -5.16 14.49
C ASN A 115 12.43 -6.43 15.25
N GLU A 116 13.12 -7.53 14.92
CA GLU A 116 13.04 -8.74 15.71
C GLU A 116 13.58 -8.49 17.11
N GLU A 117 12.80 -8.92 18.10
CA GLU A 117 13.33 -8.95 19.47
C GLU A 117 14.39 -10.04 19.53
N LYS A 118 15.62 -9.62 19.80
CA LYS A 118 16.66 -10.56 20.18
C LYS A 118 16.41 -10.96 21.63
N GLY A 119 15.70 -12.06 21.78
CA GLY A 119 15.47 -12.65 23.10
C GLY A 119 16.74 -13.10 23.76
#